data_2fee9334103546c8c3b0995ea1c36215
#
_entry.id   2fee9334103546c8c3b0995ea1c36215
#
_cell.length_a   1.000
_cell.length_b   1.000
_cell.length_c   1.000
_cell.angle_alpha   90.00
_cell.angle_beta   90.00
_cell.angle_gamma   90.00
#
_symmetry.space_group_name_H-M   'P 1'
#
loop_
_entity.id
_entity.type
_entity.pdbx_description
1 polymer ?
#
loop_
_entity_poly.entity_id
_entity_poly.type
_entity_poly.pdbx_seq_one_letter_code
_entity_poly.pdbx_strand_id
1 'polypeptide(L)'
;WSNACEIHDVPAHWRSIPYGFPLTNQRYRVVDEQGRDCPDWVPGELWIGGIGVAEGYFNDPLRSEQQFLTLPDERWYRTGDLGCYWPDGTIEFLGRRDKQVKVGGYRIELGEIESALSQLAGVKQATVLAIGEKEKTL
;
A
#
# COMPACT_ATOMS: atom_id res chain seq x y z
N TRP A 1 -1.21 -9.39 8.50
CA TRP A 1 -2.47 -8.69 8.85
C TRP A 1 -2.14 -7.66 9.90
N SER A 2 -2.57 -6.43 9.68
CA SER A 2 -2.21 -5.29 10.55
C SER A 2 -3.42 -4.44 10.94
N ASN A 3 -4.58 -4.68 10.31
CA ASN A 3 -5.83 -3.96 10.55
C ASN A 3 -7.05 -4.88 10.41
N ALA A 4 -8.18 -4.43 10.94
CA ALA A 4 -9.47 -5.09 10.81
C ALA A 4 -10.60 -4.06 10.80
N CYS A 5 -11.66 -4.36 10.07
CA CYS A 5 -12.94 -3.65 10.11
C CYS A 5 -14.04 -4.67 10.46
N GLU A 6 -14.76 -4.41 11.54
CA GLU A 6 -15.97 -5.18 11.85
C GLU A 6 -17.13 -4.62 11.04
N ILE A 7 -17.79 -5.47 10.26
CA ILE A 7 -18.84 -5.06 9.34
C ILE A 7 -20.13 -5.77 9.72
N HIS A 8 -21.10 -5.01 10.17
CA HIS A 8 -22.47 -5.48 10.40
C HIS A 8 -23.38 -5.13 9.22
N ASP A 9 -23.24 -3.89 8.71
CA ASP A 9 -23.95 -3.39 7.54
C ASP A 9 -22.99 -2.62 6.63
N VAL A 10 -23.27 -2.60 5.33
CA VAL A 10 -22.49 -1.84 4.37
C VAL A 10 -23.32 -0.61 3.95
N PRO A 11 -23.01 0.59 4.47
CA PRO A 11 -23.71 1.81 4.12
C PRO A 11 -23.61 2.10 2.62
N ALA A 12 -24.71 2.54 2.01
CA ALA A 12 -24.77 2.80 0.57
C ALA A 12 -23.79 3.87 0.06
N HIS A 13 -23.28 4.72 0.97
CA HIS A 13 -22.29 5.75 0.63
C HIS A 13 -20.84 5.26 0.62
N TRP A 14 -20.55 4.05 1.13
CA TRP A 14 -19.23 3.48 1.06
C TRP A 14 -18.89 3.10 -0.38
N ARG A 15 -17.76 3.59 -0.88
CA ARG A 15 -17.22 3.22 -2.19
C ARG A 15 -16.48 1.88 -2.14
N SER A 16 -15.87 1.56 -1.00
CA SER A 16 -15.20 0.32 -0.70
C SER A 16 -15.31 0.04 0.79
N ILE A 17 -15.03 -1.18 1.19
CA ILE A 17 -14.90 -1.53 2.60
C ILE A 17 -13.62 -0.89 3.14
N PRO A 18 -13.70 -0.09 4.22
CA PRO A 18 -12.51 0.53 4.80
C PRO A 18 -11.56 -0.52 5.39
N TYR A 19 -10.30 -0.16 5.56
CA TYR A 19 -9.35 -0.99 6.29
C TYR A 19 -9.69 -1.10 7.78
N GLY A 20 -10.46 -0.16 8.32
CA GLY A 20 -10.86 -0.12 9.72
C GLY A 20 -9.75 0.38 10.62
N PHE A 21 -9.50 -0.37 11.70
CA PHE A 21 -8.56 0.03 12.75
C PHE A 21 -7.34 -0.90 12.80
N PRO A 22 -6.19 -0.42 13.32
CA PRO A 22 -5.04 -1.27 13.59
C PRO A 22 -5.41 -2.42 14.55
N LEU A 23 -4.84 -3.60 14.31
CA LEU A 23 -4.92 -4.70 15.28
C LEU A 23 -4.12 -4.35 16.55
N THR A 24 -4.39 -5.07 17.64
CA THR A 24 -3.65 -4.91 18.89
C THR A 24 -2.14 -4.98 18.67
N ASN A 25 -1.40 -4.01 19.22
CA ASN A 25 0.05 -3.86 19.07
C ASN A 25 0.53 -3.53 17.65
N GLN A 26 -0.38 -3.20 16.75
CA GLN A 26 -0.08 -2.60 15.45
C GLN A 26 -0.43 -1.11 15.49
N ARG A 27 0.20 -0.35 14.63
CA ARG A 27 -0.05 1.09 14.45
C ARG A 27 -0.07 1.44 12.98
N TYR A 28 -0.78 2.51 12.67
CA TYR A 28 -0.76 3.13 11.36
C TYR A 28 -0.42 4.59 11.46
N ARG A 29 0.19 5.10 10.43
CA ARG A 29 0.28 6.53 10.13
C ARG A 29 -0.15 6.74 8.69
N VAL A 30 -0.85 7.84 8.43
CA VAL A 30 -1.08 8.37 7.10
C VAL A 30 -0.13 9.54 6.94
N VAL A 31 0.82 9.46 6.05
CA VAL A 31 1.89 10.46 5.94
C VAL A 31 1.99 11.08 4.56
N ASP A 32 2.38 12.34 4.52
CA ASP A 32 2.70 13.06 3.28
C ASP A 32 4.06 12.65 2.70
N GLU A 33 4.45 13.25 1.59
CA GLU A 33 5.73 12.99 0.92
C GLU A 33 6.95 13.36 1.78
N GLN A 34 6.79 14.21 2.79
CA GLN A 34 7.83 14.60 3.73
C GLN A 34 7.83 13.74 5.00
N GLY A 35 6.95 12.73 5.10
CA GLY A 35 6.83 11.84 6.25
C GLY A 35 6.11 12.45 7.46
N ARG A 36 5.37 13.55 7.28
CA ARG A 36 4.56 14.21 8.30
C ARG A 36 3.14 13.62 8.30
N ASP A 37 2.53 13.53 9.47
CA ASP A 37 1.16 13.03 9.59
C ASP A 37 0.16 13.91 8.86
N CYS A 38 -0.71 13.27 8.08
CA CYS A 38 -1.82 13.93 7.39
C CYS A 38 -3.01 14.11 8.33
N PRO A 39 -3.73 15.24 8.22
CA PRO A 39 -5.04 15.41 8.88
C PRO A 39 -6.10 14.45 8.32
N ASP A 40 -7.23 14.35 9.03
CA ASP A 40 -8.40 13.59 8.55
C ASP A 40 -8.78 13.98 7.13
N TRP A 41 -9.20 12.98 6.35
CA TRP A 41 -9.59 13.10 4.93
C TRP A 41 -8.49 13.52 3.97
N VAL A 42 -7.26 13.77 4.45
CA VAL A 42 -6.13 14.09 3.58
C VAL A 42 -5.41 12.80 3.17
N PRO A 43 -5.34 12.49 1.87
CA PRO A 43 -4.64 11.31 1.39
C PRO A 43 -3.13 11.37 1.69
N GLY A 44 -2.59 10.24 2.10
CA GLY A 44 -1.16 10.04 2.30
C GLY A 44 -0.77 8.57 2.14
N GLU A 45 0.52 8.29 2.26
CA GLU A 45 1.02 6.91 2.28
C GLU A 45 0.73 6.27 3.64
N LEU A 46 0.18 5.05 3.61
CA LEU A 46 -0.05 4.26 4.82
C LEU A 46 1.27 3.63 5.29
N TRP A 47 1.69 3.96 6.50
CA TRP A 47 2.82 3.31 7.15
C TRP A 47 2.33 2.42 8.29
N ILE A 48 2.93 1.24 8.43
CA ILE A 48 2.62 0.27 9.49
C ILE A 48 3.75 0.28 10.51
N GLY A 49 3.39 0.41 11.77
CA GLY A 49 4.28 0.31 12.94
C GLY A 49 3.81 -0.74 13.93
N GLY A 50 4.58 -0.92 15.00
CA GLY A 50 4.29 -1.85 16.08
C GLY A 50 5.05 -3.16 15.98
N ILE A 51 4.76 -4.09 16.89
CA ILE A 51 5.56 -5.32 17.09
C ILE A 51 5.51 -6.29 15.91
N GLY A 52 4.52 -6.14 15.00
CA GLY A 52 4.37 -6.99 13.82
C GLY A 52 5.22 -6.56 12.62
N VAL A 53 5.95 -5.45 12.72
CA VAL A 53 6.83 -4.99 11.63
C VAL A 53 8.03 -5.91 11.52
N ALA A 54 8.24 -6.49 10.33
CA ALA A 54 9.35 -7.39 10.04
C ALA A 54 10.70 -6.67 10.09
N GLU A 55 11.79 -7.44 10.22
CA GLU A 55 13.15 -6.90 10.16
C GLU A 55 13.54 -6.40 8.78
N GLY A 56 12.97 -6.97 7.72
CA GLY A 56 13.23 -6.59 6.34
C GLY A 56 12.87 -7.69 5.35
N TYR A 57 13.29 -7.50 4.11
CA TYR A 57 13.21 -8.51 3.06
C TYR A 57 14.42 -9.43 3.12
N PHE A 58 14.16 -10.74 3.05
CA PHE A 58 15.23 -11.74 3.07
C PHE A 58 16.16 -11.57 1.86
N ASN A 59 17.46 -11.50 2.12
CA ASN A 59 18.52 -11.30 1.11
C ASN A 59 18.35 -10.06 0.21
N ASP A 60 17.56 -9.05 0.64
CA ASP A 60 17.39 -7.79 -0.10
C ASP A 60 17.55 -6.59 0.84
N PRO A 61 18.79 -6.24 1.20
CA PRO A 61 19.06 -5.14 2.09
C PRO A 61 18.69 -3.78 1.49
N LEU A 62 18.85 -3.59 0.18
CA LEU A 62 18.52 -2.33 -0.49
C LEU A 62 17.02 -2.04 -0.41
N ARG A 63 16.19 -3.03 -0.73
CA ARG A 63 14.73 -2.90 -0.61
C ARG A 63 14.31 -2.74 0.85
N SER A 64 14.99 -3.45 1.76
CA SER A 64 14.71 -3.33 3.19
C SER A 64 14.97 -1.91 3.70
N GLU A 65 16.07 -1.29 3.34
CA GLU A 65 16.42 0.08 3.71
C GLU A 65 15.42 1.11 3.15
N GLN A 66 14.93 0.88 1.94
CA GLN A 66 13.94 1.75 1.29
C GLN A 66 12.55 1.67 1.92
N GLN A 67 12.14 0.48 2.37
CA GLN A 67 10.78 0.23 2.83
C GLN A 67 10.64 0.24 4.36
N PHE A 68 11.70 -0.02 5.10
CA PHE A 68 11.66 -0.04 6.56
C PHE A 68 12.43 1.14 7.13
N LEU A 69 11.73 2.05 7.76
CA LEU A 69 12.32 3.24 8.38
C LEU A 69 12.43 3.03 9.89
N THR A 70 13.57 3.36 10.47
CA THR A 70 13.74 3.44 11.91
C THR A 70 13.72 4.90 12.33
N LEU A 71 12.64 5.33 12.94
CA LEU A 71 12.52 6.63 13.59
C LEU A 71 12.95 6.49 15.07
N PRO A 72 13.19 7.60 15.78
CA PRO A 72 13.74 7.54 17.14
C PRO A 72 12.99 6.61 18.09
N ASP A 73 11.67 6.56 17.98
CA ASP A 73 10.81 5.84 18.91
C ASP A 73 10.27 4.52 18.38
N GLU A 74 10.34 4.27 17.07
CA GLU A 74 9.69 3.09 16.46
C GLU A 74 10.17 2.81 15.04
N ARG A 75 9.98 1.54 14.64
CA ARG A 75 10.22 1.07 13.27
C ARG A 75 8.92 1.08 12.47
N TRP A 76 9.00 1.59 11.24
CA TRP A 76 7.86 1.74 10.33
C TRP A 76 8.12 1.04 9.01
N TYR A 77 7.07 0.39 8.49
CA TYR A 77 7.06 -0.19 7.16
C TYR A 77 6.23 0.69 6.21
N ARG A 78 6.86 1.14 5.15
CA ARG A 78 6.23 1.89 4.05
C ARG A 78 5.51 0.90 3.15
N THR A 79 4.17 0.96 3.11
CA THR A 79 3.38 -0.03 2.36
C THR A 79 3.31 0.25 0.86
N GLY A 80 3.46 1.52 0.46
CA GLY A 80 3.12 2.00 -0.87
C GLY A 80 1.61 2.10 -1.11
N ASP A 81 0.78 1.79 -0.12
CA ASP A 81 -0.66 2.01 -0.16
C ASP A 81 -0.98 3.46 0.18
N LEU A 82 -1.97 4.03 -0.49
CA LEU A 82 -2.54 5.33 -0.18
C LEU A 82 -3.82 5.16 0.65
N GLY A 83 -4.02 6.04 1.59
CA GLY A 83 -5.23 6.06 2.41
C GLY A 83 -5.41 7.41 3.10
N CYS A 84 -6.49 7.52 3.86
CA CYS A 84 -6.74 8.65 4.75
C CYS A 84 -7.39 8.17 6.03
N TYR A 85 -7.36 9.01 7.07
CA TYR A 85 -8.17 8.80 8.26
C TYR A 85 -9.55 9.44 8.09
N TRP A 86 -10.56 8.75 8.62
CA TRP A 86 -11.83 9.38 8.97
C TRP A 86 -11.71 10.01 10.36
N PRO A 87 -12.64 10.93 10.72
CA PRO A 87 -12.59 11.61 12.03
C PRO A 87 -12.70 10.67 13.24
N ASP A 88 -13.21 9.47 13.07
CA ASP A 88 -13.29 8.43 14.10
C ASP A 88 -12.03 7.56 14.19
N GLY A 89 -11.03 7.83 13.34
CA GLY A 89 -9.79 7.06 13.24
C GLY A 89 -9.85 5.84 12.31
N THR A 90 -10.98 5.60 11.63
CA THR A 90 -11.08 4.57 10.61
C THR A 90 -10.12 4.87 9.47
N ILE A 91 -9.42 3.85 8.99
CA ILE A 91 -8.52 3.96 7.84
C ILE A 91 -9.27 3.58 6.57
N GLU A 92 -9.32 4.49 5.61
CA GLU A 92 -9.82 4.23 4.26
C GLU A 92 -8.65 3.94 3.32
N PHE A 93 -8.76 2.87 2.53
CA PHE A 93 -7.81 2.56 1.46
C PHE A 93 -8.21 3.25 0.17
N LEU A 94 -7.27 4.01 -0.42
CA LEU A 94 -7.49 4.80 -1.63
C LEU A 94 -6.78 4.23 -2.87
N GLY A 95 -6.06 3.13 -2.72
CA GLY A 95 -5.32 2.50 -3.81
C GLY A 95 -3.83 2.39 -3.54
N ARG A 96 -3.07 2.11 -4.60
CA ARG A 96 -1.61 2.00 -4.52
C ARG A 96 -0.93 3.22 -5.13
N ARG A 97 0.16 3.65 -4.49
CA ARG A 97 1.06 4.68 -5.02
C ARG A 97 1.84 4.18 -6.24
N ASP A 98 2.25 2.93 -6.21
CA ASP A 98 2.91 2.24 -7.30
C ASP A 98 1.89 1.62 -8.28
N LYS A 99 2.38 1.17 -9.42
CA LYS A 99 1.55 0.52 -10.45
C LYS A 99 1.26 -0.97 -10.13
N GLN A 100 1.45 -1.41 -8.90
CA GLN A 100 1.21 -2.79 -8.51
C GLN A 100 -0.28 -3.13 -8.56
N VAL A 101 -0.60 -4.27 -9.15
CA VAL A 101 -1.97 -4.75 -9.33
C VAL A 101 -2.12 -6.20 -8.87
N LYS A 102 -3.35 -6.60 -8.58
CA LYS A 102 -3.71 -8.02 -8.41
C LYS A 102 -4.41 -8.50 -9.67
N VAL A 103 -3.85 -9.56 -10.29
CA VAL A 103 -4.42 -10.22 -11.48
C VAL A 103 -4.52 -11.70 -11.18
N GLY A 104 -5.73 -12.27 -11.25
CA GLY A 104 -5.94 -13.68 -10.93
C GLY A 104 -5.45 -14.11 -9.54
N GLY A 105 -5.46 -13.21 -8.55
CA GLY A 105 -4.93 -13.44 -7.20
C GLY A 105 -3.42 -13.23 -7.04
N TYR A 106 -2.68 -13.06 -8.13
CA TYR A 106 -1.25 -12.79 -8.10
C TYR A 106 -0.97 -11.30 -7.95
N ARG A 107 0.04 -10.99 -7.12
CA ARG A 107 0.56 -9.62 -6.95
C ARG A 107 1.57 -9.35 -8.07
N ILE A 108 1.28 -8.42 -8.94
CA ILE A 108 2.05 -8.13 -10.15
C ILE A 108 2.54 -6.69 -10.11
N GLU A 109 3.84 -6.53 -10.28
CA GLU A 109 4.50 -5.24 -10.49
C GLU A 109 4.52 -4.94 -11.99
N LEU A 110 3.67 -4.03 -12.47
CA LEU A 110 3.62 -3.68 -13.91
C LEU A 110 4.97 -3.17 -14.41
N GLY A 111 5.74 -2.48 -13.58
CA GLY A 111 7.07 -1.98 -13.90
C GLY A 111 8.11 -3.08 -14.16
N GLU A 112 7.99 -4.26 -13.53
CA GLU A 112 8.87 -5.41 -13.82
C GLU A 112 8.62 -5.94 -15.23
N ILE A 113 7.37 -6.02 -15.66
CA ILE A 113 7.00 -6.43 -17.02
C ILE A 113 7.47 -5.39 -18.04
N GLU A 114 7.26 -4.09 -17.75
CA GLU A 114 7.75 -2.99 -18.60
C GLU A 114 9.27 -3.06 -18.78
N SER A 115 9.99 -3.32 -17.69
CA SER A 115 11.45 -3.49 -17.69
C SER A 115 11.90 -4.69 -18.53
N ALA A 116 11.26 -5.85 -18.35
CA ALA A 116 11.57 -7.07 -19.12
C ALA A 116 11.31 -6.88 -20.62
N LEU A 117 10.20 -6.25 -20.98
CA LEU A 117 9.86 -5.94 -22.37
C LEU A 117 10.87 -4.97 -23.01
N SER A 118 11.33 -3.98 -22.24
CA SER A 118 12.30 -2.98 -22.70
C SER A 118 13.70 -3.55 -22.98
N GLN A 119 14.01 -4.74 -22.47
CA GLN A 119 15.27 -5.45 -22.77
C GLN A 119 15.26 -6.19 -24.11
N LEU A 120 14.09 -6.34 -24.74
CA LEU A 120 13.98 -7.00 -26.04
C LEU A 120 14.51 -6.11 -27.17
N ALA A 121 15.29 -6.70 -28.07
CA ALA A 121 15.82 -6.00 -29.21
C ALA A 121 14.68 -5.39 -30.08
N GLY A 122 14.79 -4.09 -30.37
CA GLY A 122 13.80 -3.35 -31.16
C GLY A 122 12.67 -2.69 -30.34
N VAL A 123 12.54 -2.98 -29.05
CA VAL A 123 11.59 -2.30 -28.15
C VAL A 123 12.25 -1.03 -27.62
N LYS A 124 11.69 0.13 -27.98
CA LYS A 124 12.16 1.43 -27.47
C LYS A 124 11.52 1.80 -26.14
N GLN A 125 10.26 1.44 -25.96
CA GLN A 125 9.48 1.71 -24.77
C GLN A 125 8.33 0.69 -24.65
N ALA A 126 8.03 0.26 -23.45
CA ALA A 126 6.88 -0.58 -23.13
C ALA A 126 6.05 0.08 -22.03
N THR A 127 4.73 -0.07 -22.09
CA THR A 127 3.81 0.31 -21.03
C THR A 127 2.81 -0.82 -20.85
N VAL A 128 2.62 -1.23 -19.59
CA VAL A 128 1.70 -2.31 -19.22
C VAL A 128 0.54 -1.70 -18.43
N LEU A 129 -0.67 -2.07 -18.81
CA LEU A 129 -1.90 -1.63 -18.15
C LEU A 129 -2.70 -2.85 -17.73
N ALA A 130 -3.21 -2.82 -16.49
CA ALA A 130 -4.19 -3.80 -16.07
C ALA A 130 -5.59 -3.32 -16.48
N ILE A 131 -6.29 -4.15 -17.27
CA ILE A 131 -7.61 -3.83 -17.81
C ILE A 131 -8.66 -4.69 -17.09
N GLY A 132 -9.81 -4.11 -16.80
CA GLY A 132 -10.95 -4.75 -16.13
C GLY A 132 -11.17 -4.25 -14.71
N GLU A 133 -12.45 -4.19 -14.29
CA GLU A 133 -12.81 -3.72 -12.95
C GLU A 133 -12.80 -4.85 -11.90
N LYS A 134 -13.38 -6.01 -12.21
CA LYS A 134 -13.48 -7.16 -11.30
C LYS A 134 -12.48 -8.26 -11.62
N GLU A 135 -12.33 -8.58 -12.90
CA GLU A 135 -11.30 -9.50 -13.39
C GLU A 135 -10.29 -8.70 -14.20
N LYS A 136 -9.12 -8.44 -13.62
CA LYS A 136 -8.05 -7.73 -14.31
C LYS A 136 -7.24 -8.69 -15.15
N THR A 137 -6.95 -8.28 -16.39
CA THR A 137 -5.97 -8.88 -17.30
C THR A 137 -4.88 -7.87 -17.64
N LEU A 138 -3.72 -8.37 -18.05
CA LEU A 138 -2.59 -7.54 -18.50
C LEU A 138 -2.61 -7.43 -20.02
#